data_5196a27f3f28302c06ea00906e43cfae
#
_entry.id   5196a27f3f28302c06ea00906e43cfae
#
_cell.length_a   1.000
_cell.length_b   1.000
_cell.length_c   1.000
_cell.angle_alpha   90.00
_cell.angle_beta   90.00
_cell.angle_gamma   90.00
#
_symmetry.space_group_name_H-M   'P 1'
#
loop_
_entity.id
_entity.type
_entity.pdbx_description
1 polymer ?
#
loop_
_entity_poly.entity_id
_entity_poly.type
_entity_poly.pdbx_seq_one_letter_code
_entity_poly.pdbx_strand_id
1 'polypeptide(L)'
;MEIFKLVQIKTLMMFFILIFSFAHMSEKAFAEQTMNIDQDKSTVLITGSNRGIGLALAQNYAEQGWNVIATCRKPKKATELMSLREKFSNVNIEELDVTSEEQINALAKKYNGIPIDVLLNNAGILGDVKDQVFGALSDQTFELVFAVNTLAPLKISEAFIENVAISEQKKIVSMTSGLASMQITANQSYFYFYRMSKAALNMGIVAMNASLKKRGIISALIAPGQVETKMLEESGYRGPNKITPDESAKSLIKIIDSISQEVLTKNGNKAINVDQRVLPW
;
A
#
# COMPACT_ATOMS: atom_id res chain seq x y z
N MET A 1 16.82 57.19 -24.83
CA MET A 1 15.58 56.40 -24.57
C MET A 1 15.72 54.93 -24.94
N GLU A 2 16.48 54.55 -25.95
CA GLU A 2 16.70 53.15 -26.36
C GLU A 2 17.60 52.33 -25.42
N ILE A 3 18.66 52.96 -24.87
CA ILE A 3 19.61 52.27 -23.96
C ILE A 3 18.90 51.83 -22.67
N PHE A 4 17.94 52.59 -22.15
CA PHE A 4 17.19 52.25 -20.95
C PHE A 4 16.25 51.07 -21.16
N LYS A 5 15.65 50.93 -22.35
CA LYS A 5 14.82 49.76 -22.71
C LYS A 5 15.65 48.49 -22.85
N LEU A 6 16.87 48.60 -23.39
CA LEU A 6 17.76 47.45 -23.57
C LEU A 6 18.26 46.90 -22.23
N VAL A 7 18.52 47.76 -21.26
CA VAL A 7 18.92 47.36 -19.89
C VAL A 7 17.75 46.69 -19.16
N GLN A 8 16.53 47.18 -19.26
CA GLN A 8 15.36 46.58 -18.64
C GLN A 8 15.05 45.20 -19.24
N ILE A 9 15.19 45.00 -20.57
CA ILE A 9 14.96 43.72 -21.22
C ILE A 9 16.01 42.68 -20.78
N LYS A 10 17.28 43.08 -20.69
CA LYS A 10 18.35 42.20 -20.20
C LYS A 10 18.15 41.77 -18.73
N THR A 11 17.72 42.71 -17.87
CA THR A 11 17.42 42.42 -16.46
C THR A 11 16.21 41.48 -16.33
N LEU A 12 15.17 41.67 -17.13
CA LEU A 12 14.00 40.82 -17.15
C LEU A 12 14.32 39.39 -17.66
N MET A 13 15.14 39.29 -18.72
CA MET A 13 15.63 37.97 -19.22
C MET A 13 16.51 37.25 -18.18
N MET A 14 17.37 37.95 -17.46
CA MET A 14 18.19 37.38 -16.40
C MET A 14 17.33 36.84 -15.24
N PHE A 15 16.27 37.58 -14.87
CA PHE A 15 15.30 37.10 -13.85
C PHE A 15 14.52 35.87 -14.30
N PHE A 16 14.10 35.79 -15.58
CA PHE A 16 13.45 34.63 -16.14
C PHE A 16 14.39 33.40 -16.19
N ILE A 17 15.65 33.59 -16.54
CA ILE A 17 16.65 32.50 -16.56
C ILE A 17 16.93 31.99 -15.15
N LEU A 18 17.00 32.88 -14.14
CA LEU A 18 17.17 32.48 -12.74
C LEU A 18 15.96 31.70 -12.19
N ILE A 19 14.73 32.11 -12.50
CA ILE A 19 13.51 31.40 -12.08
C ILE A 19 13.41 30.04 -12.76
N PHE A 20 13.75 29.95 -14.05
CA PHE A 20 13.77 28.68 -14.80
C PHE A 20 14.86 27.74 -14.27
N SER A 21 16.04 28.25 -13.92
CA SER A 21 17.11 27.45 -13.30
C SER A 21 16.74 26.95 -11.91
N PHE A 22 16.05 27.75 -11.10
CA PHE A 22 15.58 27.34 -9.77
C PHE A 22 14.47 26.29 -9.86
N ALA A 23 13.55 26.42 -10.82
CA ALA A 23 12.51 25.42 -11.07
C ALA A 23 13.10 24.08 -11.55
N HIS A 24 14.09 24.13 -12.45
CA HIS A 24 14.82 22.91 -12.91
C HIS A 24 15.71 22.28 -11.84
N MET A 25 16.29 23.08 -10.93
CA MET A 25 17.05 22.54 -9.79
C MET A 25 16.12 21.88 -8.78
N SER A 26 14.92 22.40 -8.55
CA SER A 26 13.95 21.78 -7.64
C SER A 26 13.36 20.48 -8.21
N GLU A 27 13.17 20.38 -9.53
CA GLU A 27 12.77 19.12 -10.19
C GLU A 27 13.89 18.08 -10.20
N LYS A 28 15.14 18.45 -10.45
CA LYS A 28 16.29 17.54 -10.35
C LYS A 28 16.56 17.08 -8.93
N ALA A 29 16.41 17.95 -7.92
CA ALA A 29 16.59 17.58 -6.52
C ALA A 29 15.54 16.57 -6.03
N PHE A 30 14.35 16.50 -6.67
CA PHE A 30 13.36 15.46 -6.39
C PHE A 30 13.61 14.17 -7.21
N ALA A 31 14.32 14.25 -8.34
CA ALA A 31 14.62 13.11 -9.21
C ALA A 31 15.87 12.32 -8.79
N GLU A 32 16.74 12.90 -7.99
CA GLU A 32 17.95 12.26 -7.44
C GLU A 32 17.80 11.95 -5.94
N GLN A 33 16.65 11.40 -5.55
CA GLN A 33 16.50 10.88 -4.21
C GLN A 33 17.33 9.60 -4.10
N THR A 34 18.54 9.72 -3.54
CA THR A 34 19.36 8.56 -3.19
C THR A 34 18.54 7.63 -2.32
N MET A 35 18.39 6.40 -2.79
CA MET A 35 17.71 5.34 -2.08
C MET A 35 18.45 5.09 -0.76
N ASN A 36 17.81 5.39 0.36
CA ASN A 36 18.42 5.19 1.68
C ASN A 36 17.93 3.84 2.24
N ILE A 37 18.62 2.77 1.87
CA ILE A 37 18.38 1.41 2.34
C ILE A 37 19.64 0.95 3.09
N ASP A 38 19.50 0.70 4.37
CA ASP A 38 20.51 0.10 5.23
C ASP A 38 20.43 -1.43 5.07
N GLN A 39 21.48 -2.04 4.55
CA GLN A 39 21.50 -3.48 4.26
C GLN A 39 21.50 -4.37 5.51
N ASP A 40 21.82 -3.80 6.67
CA ASP A 40 21.82 -4.52 7.95
C ASP A 40 20.44 -4.51 8.63
N LYS A 41 19.41 -3.89 7.99
CA LYS A 41 18.06 -3.77 8.53
C LYS A 41 17.03 -4.44 7.65
N SER A 42 16.02 -5.01 8.28
CA SER A 42 14.86 -5.55 7.57
C SER A 42 14.14 -4.46 6.77
N THR A 43 13.56 -4.83 5.64
CA THR A 43 12.87 -3.92 4.71
C THR A 43 11.41 -4.30 4.57
N VAL A 44 10.52 -3.30 4.67
CA VAL A 44 9.10 -3.43 4.33
C VAL A 44 8.73 -2.54 3.15
N LEU A 45 8.02 -3.11 2.17
CA LEU A 45 7.35 -2.35 1.13
C LEU A 45 5.84 -2.31 1.42
N ILE A 46 5.26 -1.08 1.51
CA ILE A 46 3.86 -0.88 1.85
C ILE A 46 3.16 -0.12 0.73
N THR A 47 2.12 -0.70 0.14
CA THR A 47 1.30 0.00 -0.85
C THR A 47 0.21 0.85 -0.18
N GLY A 48 -0.03 2.07 -0.71
CA GLY A 48 -1.08 2.94 -0.20
C GLY A 48 -0.77 3.55 1.17
N SER A 49 0.45 4.08 1.35
CA SER A 49 0.99 4.55 2.65
C SER A 49 0.69 6.01 2.97
N ASN A 50 -0.05 6.75 2.14
CA ASN A 50 -0.21 8.20 2.31
C ASN A 50 -1.22 8.62 3.38
N ARG A 51 -2.00 7.69 3.95
CA ARG A 51 -3.02 7.93 4.98
C ARG A 51 -3.48 6.64 5.66
N GLY A 52 -4.24 6.80 6.74
CA GLY A 52 -4.93 5.70 7.43
C GLY A 52 -4.00 4.58 7.86
N ILE A 53 -4.41 3.33 7.65
CA ILE A 53 -3.67 2.15 8.09
C ILE A 53 -2.27 2.08 7.47
N GLY A 54 -2.14 2.37 6.17
CA GLY A 54 -0.85 2.31 5.47
C GLY A 54 0.16 3.32 6.01
N LEU A 55 -0.27 4.53 6.37
CA LEU A 55 0.58 5.53 7.01
C LEU A 55 0.99 5.10 8.43
N ALA A 56 0.05 4.59 9.21
CA ALA A 56 0.34 4.10 10.55
C ALA A 56 1.30 2.89 10.53
N LEU A 57 1.15 1.98 9.57
CA LEU A 57 2.10 0.88 9.37
C LEU A 57 3.49 1.41 9.01
N ALA A 58 3.59 2.37 8.07
CA ALA A 58 4.86 2.97 7.69
C ALA A 58 5.55 3.64 8.89
N GLN A 59 4.78 4.36 9.71
CA GLN A 59 5.30 4.98 10.92
C GLN A 59 5.82 3.95 11.93
N ASN A 60 5.02 2.93 12.24
CA ASN A 60 5.39 1.93 13.24
C ASN A 60 6.61 1.10 12.81
N TYR A 61 6.75 0.75 11.53
CA TYR A 61 7.96 0.09 11.01
C TYR A 61 9.17 1.03 11.04
N ALA A 62 8.99 2.31 10.71
CA ALA A 62 10.07 3.29 10.78
C ALA A 62 10.58 3.50 12.21
N GLU A 63 9.67 3.57 13.20
CA GLU A 63 9.99 3.66 14.63
C GLU A 63 10.74 2.43 15.15
N GLN A 64 10.50 1.26 14.57
CA GLN A 64 11.23 0.01 14.87
C GLN A 64 12.58 -0.08 14.15
N GLY A 65 12.94 0.94 13.35
CA GLY A 65 14.23 1.01 12.66
C GLY A 65 14.31 0.24 11.35
N TRP A 66 13.20 -0.27 10.80
CA TRP A 66 13.15 -0.92 9.50
C TRP A 66 13.38 0.06 8.36
N ASN A 67 13.93 -0.40 7.25
CA ASN A 67 13.80 0.33 5.98
C ASN A 67 12.35 0.27 5.52
N VAL A 68 11.76 1.43 5.23
CA VAL A 68 10.36 1.53 4.79
C VAL A 68 10.31 2.07 3.37
N ILE A 69 9.78 1.27 2.44
CA ILE A 69 9.43 1.69 1.09
C ILE A 69 7.93 1.98 1.10
N ALA A 70 7.57 3.26 1.28
CA ALA A 70 6.21 3.72 1.42
C ALA A 70 5.69 4.24 0.08
N THR A 71 4.68 3.58 -0.51
CA THR A 71 4.21 3.98 -1.84
C THR A 71 2.85 4.66 -1.82
N CYS A 72 2.66 5.63 -2.71
CA CYS A 72 1.37 6.26 -2.96
C CYS A 72 1.30 6.88 -4.36
N ARG A 73 0.07 7.14 -4.86
CA ARG A 73 -0.14 7.68 -6.22
C ARG A 73 0.35 9.12 -6.44
N LYS A 74 0.40 9.93 -5.39
CA LYS A 74 0.74 11.37 -5.48
C LYS A 74 1.62 11.79 -4.29
N PRO A 75 2.91 11.43 -4.29
CA PRO A 75 3.83 11.72 -3.18
C PRO A 75 3.88 13.20 -2.80
N LYS A 76 3.92 14.09 -3.78
CA LYS A 76 3.95 15.56 -3.58
C LYS A 76 2.71 16.11 -2.85
N LYS A 77 1.62 15.34 -2.76
CA LYS A 77 0.37 15.71 -2.05
C LYS A 77 0.17 14.94 -0.75
N ALA A 78 1.09 14.05 -0.40
CA ALA A 78 1.03 13.20 0.78
C ALA A 78 1.75 13.86 1.97
N THR A 79 1.22 14.97 2.47
CA THR A 79 1.85 15.81 3.50
C THR A 79 2.26 15.04 4.74
N GLU A 80 1.38 14.19 5.28
CA GLU A 80 1.66 13.37 6.47
C GLU A 80 2.79 12.37 6.22
N LEU A 81 2.82 11.74 5.03
CA LEU A 81 3.90 10.82 4.66
C LEU A 81 5.22 11.57 4.43
N MET A 82 5.18 12.79 3.89
CA MET A 82 6.37 13.64 3.76
C MET A 82 6.92 14.02 5.13
N SER A 83 6.08 14.43 6.07
CA SER A 83 6.48 14.70 7.46
C SER A 83 7.06 13.46 8.15
N LEU A 84 6.54 12.28 7.86
CA LEU A 84 7.09 11.03 8.36
C LEU A 84 8.53 10.82 7.87
N ARG A 85 8.82 11.06 6.59
CA ARG A 85 10.16 10.96 6.02
C ARG A 85 11.12 12.02 6.61
N GLU A 86 10.63 13.22 6.89
CA GLU A 86 11.44 14.26 7.55
C GLU A 86 11.87 13.83 8.96
N LYS A 87 11.00 13.09 9.67
CA LYS A 87 11.26 12.56 11.01
C LYS A 87 12.14 11.30 10.98
N PHE A 88 12.01 10.46 9.97
CA PHE A 88 12.67 9.17 9.88
C PHE A 88 13.41 9.00 8.54
N SER A 89 14.74 9.06 8.58
CA SER A 89 15.60 8.92 7.38
C SER A 89 15.52 7.55 6.70
N ASN A 90 15.02 6.53 7.39
CA ASN A 90 14.81 5.16 6.89
C ASN A 90 13.49 5.01 6.10
N VAL A 91 12.74 6.11 5.84
CA VAL A 91 11.51 6.09 5.02
C VAL A 91 11.82 6.60 3.62
N ASN A 92 11.63 5.75 2.63
CA ASN A 92 11.68 6.06 1.21
C ASN A 92 10.25 6.19 0.67
N ILE A 93 9.93 7.33 0.04
CA ILE A 93 8.59 7.56 -0.54
C ILE A 93 8.67 7.37 -2.03
N GLU A 94 7.80 6.51 -2.57
CA GLU A 94 7.77 6.18 -3.99
C GLU A 94 6.39 6.46 -4.60
N GLU A 95 6.40 6.89 -5.86
CA GLU A 95 5.17 7.02 -6.63
C GLU A 95 4.76 5.65 -7.16
N LEU A 96 3.51 5.25 -6.86
CA LEU A 96 2.93 4.03 -7.36
C LEU A 96 1.41 4.15 -7.46
N ASP A 97 0.90 4.09 -8.70
CA ASP A 97 -0.47 3.65 -8.94
C ASP A 97 -0.45 2.13 -9.08
N VAL A 98 -1.10 1.44 -8.15
CA VAL A 98 -1.11 -0.02 -8.08
C VAL A 98 -1.80 -0.68 -9.29
N THR A 99 -2.49 0.09 -10.12
CA THR A 99 -3.11 -0.37 -11.37
C THR A 99 -2.24 -0.12 -12.60
N SER A 100 -1.12 0.60 -12.46
CA SER A 100 -0.18 0.86 -13.55
C SER A 100 0.91 -0.19 -13.61
N GLU A 101 0.84 -1.08 -14.58
CA GLU A 101 1.88 -2.10 -14.81
C GLU A 101 3.26 -1.46 -15.09
N GLU A 102 3.28 -0.33 -15.79
CA GLU A 102 4.51 0.42 -16.06
C GLU A 102 5.16 0.89 -14.76
N GLN A 103 4.39 1.49 -13.83
CA GLN A 103 4.92 1.98 -12.56
C GLN A 103 5.34 0.83 -11.64
N ILE A 104 4.60 -0.27 -11.62
CA ILE A 104 4.97 -1.49 -10.87
C ILE A 104 6.33 -2.00 -11.34
N ASN A 105 6.50 -2.18 -12.65
CA ASN A 105 7.73 -2.69 -13.24
C ASN A 105 8.91 -1.71 -13.05
N ALA A 106 8.68 -0.42 -13.18
CA ALA A 106 9.70 0.61 -12.94
C ALA A 106 10.16 0.60 -11.49
N LEU A 107 9.23 0.48 -10.53
CA LEU A 107 9.56 0.40 -9.12
C LEU A 107 10.32 -0.89 -8.77
N ALA A 108 9.89 -2.04 -9.28
CA ALA A 108 10.59 -3.32 -9.08
C ALA A 108 12.01 -3.27 -9.67
N LYS A 109 12.19 -2.65 -10.83
CA LYS A 109 13.52 -2.43 -11.43
C LYS A 109 14.39 -1.52 -10.57
N LYS A 110 13.82 -0.44 -10.00
CA LYS A 110 14.53 0.49 -9.11
C LYS A 110 15.07 -0.22 -7.87
N TYR A 111 14.32 -1.15 -7.30
CA TYR A 111 14.68 -1.91 -6.10
C TYR A 111 15.27 -3.30 -6.41
N ASN A 112 15.69 -3.55 -7.65
CA ASN A 112 16.27 -4.84 -8.02
C ASN A 112 17.47 -5.21 -7.12
N GLY A 113 17.47 -6.43 -6.59
CA GLY A 113 18.54 -6.94 -5.71
C GLY A 113 18.44 -6.45 -4.25
N ILE A 114 17.47 -5.62 -3.90
CA ILE A 114 17.23 -5.21 -2.50
C ILE A 114 16.31 -6.24 -1.83
N PRO A 115 16.71 -6.87 -0.72
CA PRO A 115 15.85 -7.78 0.04
C PRO A 115 14.63 -7.04 0.60
N ILE A 116 13.43 -7.63 0.43
CA ILE A 116 12.18 -7.13 1.02
C ILE A 116 11.61 -8.22 1.92
N ASP A 117 11.74 -8.04 3.22
CA ASP A 117 11.32 -9.01 4.23
C ASP A 117 9.79 -9.14 4.29
N VAL A 118 9.10 -8.01 4.16
CA VAL A 118 7.65 -7.94 4.14
C VAL A 118 7.17 -7.10 2.97
N LEU A 119 6.52 -7.72 1.99
CA LEU A 119 5.75 -7.04 0.97
C LEU A 119 4.30 -6.94 1.45
N LEU A 120 3.86 -5.71 1.78
CA LEU A 120 2.54 -5.47 2.35
C LEU A 120 1.60 -4.79 1.35
N ASN A 121 0.73 -5.58 0.74
CA ASN A 121 -0.34 -5.14 -0.15
C ASN A 121 -1.48 -4.56 0.68
N ASN A 122 -1.37 -3.26 1.05
CA ASN A 122 -2.36 -2.54 1.85
C ASN A 122 -3.29 -1.67 1.00
N ALA A 123 -2.86 -1.18 -0.16
CA ALA A 123 -3.70 -0.35 -1.02
C ALA A 123 -5.05 -1.00 -1.32
N GLY A 124 -6.12 -0.23 -1.20
CA GLY A 124 -7.47 -0.69 -1.47
C GLY A 124 -8.47 0.45 -1.54
N ILE A 125 -9.58 0.22 -2.19
CA ILE A 125 -10.70 1.17 -2.32
C ILE A 125 -12.03 0.48 -2.00
N LEU A 126 -12.98 1.26 -1.50
CA LEU A 126 -14.37 0.80 -1.32
C LEU A 126 -15.13 0.79 -2.65
N GLY A 127 -14.82 1.73 -3.54
CA GLY A 127 -15.63 2.06 -4.72
C GLY A 127 -16.84 2.96 -4.35
N ASP A 128 -17.56 3.45 -5.35
CA ASP A 128 -18.79 4.19 -5.08
C ASP A 128 -19.84 3.23 -4.51
N VAL A 129 -20.36 3.57 -3.33
CA VAL A 129 -21.32 2.73 -2.61
C VAL A 129 -22.65 2.61 -3.35
N LYS A 130 -23.05 3.67 -4.06
CA LYS A 130 -24.32 3.70 -4.82
C LYS A 130 -24.30 2.78 -6.02
N ASP A 131 -23.12 2.57 -6.59
CA ASP A 131 -22.88 1.74 -7.76
C ASP A 131 -22.74 0.24 -7.44
N GLN A 132 -22.93 -0.14 -6.19
CA GLN A 132 -22.68 -1.51 -5.68
C GLN A 132 -23.90 -2.08 -4.96
N VAL A 133 -25.09 -1.71 -5.38
CA VAL A 133 -26.35 -2.26 -4.86
C VAL A 133 -27.11 -2.95 -5.98
N PHE A 134 -27.88 -4.00 -5.65
CA PHE A 134 -28.69 -4.71 -6.64
C PHE A 134 -29.69 -3.77 -7.29
N GLY A 135 -29.67 -3.70 -8.62
CA GLY A 135 -30.46 -2.76 -9.40
C GLY A 135 -29.72 -1.48 -9.84
N ALA A 136 -28.50 -1.24 -9.33
CA ALA A 136 -27.63 -0.11 -9.71
C ALA A 136 -26.14 -0.55 -9.76
N LEU A 137 -25.86 -1.70 -10.37
CA LEU A 137 -24.51 -2.21 -10.51
C LEU A 137 -23.79 -1.54 -11.70
N SER A 138 -22.64 -0.91 -11.46
CA SER A 138 -21.82 -0.22 -12.46
C SER A 138 -20.61 -1.05 -12.86
N ASP A 139 -20.47 -1.36 -14.15
CA ASP A 139 -19.31 -2.07 -14.69
C ASP A 139 -18.01 -1.30 -14.42
N GLN A 140 -18.02 0.01 -14.57
CA GLN A 140 -16.83 0.85 -14.31
C GLN A 140 -16.37 0.75 -12.85
N THR A 141 -17.29 0.79 -11.90
CA THR A 141 -16.96 0.63 -10.47
C THR A 141 -16.49 -0.79 -10.17
N PHE A 142 -17.10 -1.81 -10.80
CA PHE A 142 -16.64 -3.19 -10.70
C PHE A 142 -15.19 -3.34 -11.17
N GLU A 143 -14.89 -2.91 -12.39
CA GLU A 143 -13.55 -2.99 -12.98
C GLU A 143 -12.51 -2.31 -12.10
N LEU A 144 -12.77 -1.09 -11.65
CA LEU A 144 -11.86 -0.34 -10.80
C LEU A 144 -11.60 -1.02 -9.45
N VAL A 145 -12.66 -1.50 -8.79
CA VAL A 145 -12.56 -2.15 -7.48
C VAL A 145 -11.77 -3.46 -7.58
N PHE A 146 -12.01 -4.26 -8.63
CA PHE A 146 -11.28 -5.50 -8.84
C PHE A 146 -9.82 -5.27 -9.27
N ALA A 147 -9.58 -4.28 -10.12
CA ALA A 147 -8.22 -3.91 -10.51
C ALA A 147 -7.36 -3.56 -9.29
N VAL A 148 -7.88 -2.71 -8.38
CA VAL A 148 -7.14 -2.24 -7.20
C VAL A 148 -7.07 -3.30 -6.10
N ASN A 149 -8.22 -3.93 -5.76
CA ASN A 149 -8.29 -4.76 -4.55
C ASN A 149 -7.87 -6.22 -4.78
N THR A 150 -7.91 -6.70 -6.03
CA THR A 150 -7.68 -8.12 -6.35
C THR A 150 -6.46 -8.31 -7.24
N LEU A 151 -6.45 -7.68 -8.44
CA LEU A 151 -5.40 -7.91 -9.42
C LEU A 151 -4.08 -7.24 -9.02
N ALA A 152 -4.12 -6.00 -8.54
CA ALA A 152 -2.93 -5.26 -8.17
C ALA A 152 -2.06 -5.97 -7.11
N PRO A 153 -2.61 -6.51 -5.99
CA PRO A 153 -1.81 -7.30 -5.04
C PRO A 153 -1.07 -8.47 -5.67
N LEU A 154 -1.67 -9.17 -6.65
CA LEU A 154 -1.05 -10.29 -7.34
C LEU A 154 0.08 -9.81 -8.27
N LYS A 155 -0.17 -8.75 -9.07
CA LYS A 155 0.82 -8.17 -9.97
C LYS A 155 2.03 -7.58 -9.24
N ILE A 156 1.81 -6.88 -8.13
CA ILE A 156 2.88 -6.35 -7.29
C ILE A 156 3.68 -7.50 -6.67
N SER A 157 3.01 -8.54 -6.17
CA SER A 157 3.68 -9.71 -5.62
C SER A 157 4.53 -10.43 -6.66
N GLU A 158 4.05 -10.54 -7.90
CA GLU A 158 4.80 -11.10 -9.03
C GLU A 158 6.04 -10.27 -9.35
N ALA A 159 5.92 -8.95 -9.43
CA ALA A 159 7.01 -8.03 -9.78
C ALA A 159 8.13 -8.01 -8.72
N PHE A 160 7.80 -8.15 -7.45
CA PHE A 160 8.75 -8.11 -6.33
C PHE A 160 9.13 -9.49 -5.78
N ILE A 161 8.77 -10.57 -6.49
CA ILE A 161 8.94 -11.93 -5.99
C ILE A 161 10.42 -12.29 -5.70
N GLU A 162 11.36 -11.80 -6.51
CA GLU A 162 12.77 -12.06 -6.31
C GLU A 162 13.35 -11.27 -5.12
N ASN A 163 12.86 -10.04 -4.90
CA ASN A 163 13.22 -9.24 -3.72
C ASN A 163 12.79 -9.95 -2.42
N VAL A 164 11.59 -10.54 -2.42
CA VAL A 164 11.08 -11.31 -1.29
C VAL A 164 11.85 -12.63 -1.13
N ALA A 165 12.17 -13.31 -2.23
CA ALA A 165 12.85 -14.59 -2.20
C ALA A 165 14.26 -14.53 -1.61
N ILE A 166 14.98 -13.41 -1.80
CA ILE A 166 16.34 -13.21 -1.27
C ILE A 166 16.37 -12.64 0.16
N SER A 167 15.23 -12.24 0.73
CA SER A 167 15.13 -11.70 2.08
C SER A 167 15.15 -12.80 3.15
N GLU A 168 15.23 -12.42 4.42
CA GLU A 168 15.21 -13.39 5.53
C GLU A 168 13.79 -13.87 5.85
N GLN A 169 12.81 -12.95 5.97
CA GLN A 169 11.45 -13.31 6.42
C GLN A 169 10.55 -13.87 5.31
N LYS A 170 10.77 -13.47 4.06
CA LYS A 170 10.08 -13.99 2.86
C LYS A 170 8.55 -13.94 2.96
N LYS A 171 8.00 -12.78 3.39
CA LYS A 171 6.57 -12.61 3.64
C LYS A 171 5.92 -11.71 2.59
N ILE A 172 4.84 -12.18 1.99
CA ILE A 172 3.89 -11.40 1.19
C ILE A 172 2.58 -11.37 1.96
N VAL A 173 2.15 -10.20 2.41
CA VAL A 173 0.96 -10.04 3.23
C VAL A 173 -0.04 -9.14 2.53
N SER A 174 -1.27 -9.58 2.43
CA SER A 174 -2.33 -8.81 1.74
C SER A 174 -3.46 -8.45 2.69
N MET A 175 -3.85 -7.17 2.64
CA MET A 175 -4.93 -6.63 3.46
C MET A 175 -6.28 -7.04 2.88
N THR A 176 -6.98 -7.94 3.58
CA THR A 176 -8.35 -8.31 3.26
C THR A 176 -9.36 -7.62 4.18
N SER A 177 -10.52 -8.20 4.38
CA SER A 177 -11.60 -7.66 5.21
C SER A 177 -12.49 -8.78 5.75
N GLY A 178 -13.07 -8.58 6.93
CA GLY A 178 -14.16 -9.43 7.41
C GLY A 178 -15.36 -9.48 6.46
N LEU A 179 -15.54 -8.44 5.64
CA LEU A 179 -16.56 -8.39 4.60
C LEU A 179 -16.32 -9.36 3.42
N ALA A 180 -15.15 -9.97 3.33
CA ALA A 180 -14.86 -11.04 2.38
C ALA A 180 -15.46 -12.39 2.79
N SER A 181 -15.85 -12.55 4.04
CA SER A 181 -16.40 -13.80 4.57
C SER A 181 -17.86 -13.95 4.18
N MET A 182 -18.17 -15.02 3.46
CA MET A 182 -19.55 -15.39 3.12
C MET A 182 -20.36 -15.71 4.38
N GLN A 183 -19.73 -16.33 5.39
CA GLN A 183 -20.39 -16.68 6.64
C GLN A 183 -20.76 -15.43 7.45
N ILE A 184 -19.84 -14.44 7.59
CA ILE A 184 -20.10 -13.20 8.34
C ILE A 184 -21.14 -12.33 7.62
N THR A 185 -21.15 -12.36 6.30
CA THR A 185 -21.94 -11.43 5.47
C THR A 185 -23.17 -12.05 4.83
N ALA A 186 -23.57 -13.28 5.25
CA ALA A 186 -24.66 -14.05 4.65
C ALA A 186 -25.99 -13.26 4.55
N ASN A 187 -26.27 -12.37 5.50
CA ASN A 187 -27.51 -11.59 5.57
C ASN A 187 -27.30 -10.09 5.23
N GLN A 188 -26.21 -9.75 4.52
CA GLN A 188 -25.89 -8.36 4.16
C GLN A 188 -25.99 -8.15 2.65
N SER A 189 -26.65 -7.07 2.23
CA SER A 189 -26.99 -6.75 0.83
C SER A 189 -26.29 -5.50 0.28
N TYR A 190 -25.12 -5.13 0.80
CA TYR A 190 -24.40 -3.92 0.40
C TYR A 190 -22.93 -4.24 0.02
N PHE A 191 -22.28 -3.29 -0.66
CA PHE A 191 -20.88 -3.36 -1.10
C PHE A 191 -20.55 -4.59 -1.94
N TYR A 192 -21.39 -4.92 -2.92
CA TYR A 192 -21.24 -6.12 -3.75
C TYR A 192 -19.82 -6.26 -4.28
N PHE A 193 -19.32 -5.24 -4.98
CA PHE A 193 -18.01 -5.32 -5.64
C PHE A 193 -16.86 -5.35 -4.64
N TYR A 194 -16.93 -4.56 -3.57
CA TYR A 194 -15.92 -4.57 -2.53
C TYR A 194 -15.81 -5.96 -1.87
N ARG A 195 -16.95 -6.53 -1.47
CA ARG A 195 -16.99 -7.86 -0.85
C ARG A 195 -16.48 -8.95 -1.79
N MET A 196 -16.96 -8.94 -3.03
CA MET A 196 -16.52 -9.86 -4.08
C MET A 196 -15.02 -9.74 -4.34
N SER A 197 -14.49 -8.51 -4.44
CA SER A 197 -13.07 -8.26 -4.68
C SER A 197 -12.19 -8.78 -3.54
N LYS A 198 -12.62 -8.63 -2.28
CA LYS A 198 -11.86 -9.14 -1.13
C LYS A 198 -11.97 -10.67 -0.99
N ALA A 199 -13.09 -11.27 -1.38
CA ALA A 199 -13.22 -12.74 -1.47
C ALA A 199 -12.35 -13.31 -2.61
N ALA A 200 -12.32 -12.64 -3.77
CA ALA A 200 -11.44 -13.00 -4.89
C ALA A 200 -9.96 -12.85 -4.51
N LEU A 201 -9.58 -11.78 -3.80
CA LEU A 201 -8.23 -11.62 -3.23
C LEU A 201 -7.88 -12.80 -2.31
N ASN A 202 -8.78 -13.19 -1.41
CA ASN A 202 -8.55 -14.34 -0.52
C ASN A 202 -8.19 -15.59 -1.30
N MET A 203 -8.95 -15.91 -2.35
CA MET A 203 -8.68 -17.06 -3.23
C MET A 203 -7.32 -16.91 -3.92
N GLY A 204 -7.02 -15.74 -4.47
CA GLY A 204 -5.74 -15.47 -5.14
C GLY A 204 -4.53 -15.66 -4.22
N ILE A 205 -4.60 -15.18 -2.98
CA ILE A 205 -3.51 -15.29 -2.01
C ILE A 205 -3.33 -16.74 -1.53
N VAL A 206 -4.41 -17.49 -1.33
CA VAL A 206 -4.34 -18.93 -1.01
C VAL A 206 -3.65 -19.70 -2.13
N ALA A 207 -4.02 -19.46 -3.38
CA ALA A 207 -3.39 -20.07 -4.55
C ALA A 207 -1.90 -19.66 -4.67
N MET A 208 -1.59 -18.39 -4.44
CA MET A 208 -0.21 -17.89 -4.45
C MET A 208 0.64 -18.53 -3.36
N ASN A 209 0.11 -18.70 -2.12
CA ASN A 209 0.83 -19.39 -1.06
C ASN A 209 1.17 -20.84 -1.44
N ALA A 210 0.21 -21.57 -2.04
CA ALA A 210 0.45 -22.93 -2.52
C ALA A 210 1.56 -22.99 -3.58
N SER A 211 1.61 -22.01 -4.49
CA SER A 211 2.61 -21.92 -5.55
C SER A 211 4.01 -21.59 -5.02
N LEU A 212 4.09 -20.70 -4.02
CA LEU A 212 5.35 -20.14 -3.52
C LEU A 212 5.96 -20.90 -2.33
N LYS A 213 5.20 -21.78 -1.70
CA LYS A 213 5.63 -22.57 -0.54
C LYS A 213 6.98 -23.28 -0.74
N LYS A 214 7.22 -23.84 -1.93
CA LYS A 214 8.49 -24.52 -2.24
C LYS A 214 9.71 -23.60 -2.27
N ARG A 215 9.48 -22.28 -2.47
CA ARG A 215 10.52 -21.25 -2.41
C ARG A 215 10.74 -20.71 -0.98
N GLY A 216 10.01 -21.24 0.00
CA GLY A 216 10.02 -20.75 1.38
C GLY A 216 9.29 -19.42 1.58
N ILE A 217 8.56 -18.94 0.57
CA ILE A 217 7.83 -17.69 0.64
C ILE A 217 6.45 -17.95 1.25
N ILE A 218 6.06 -17.08 2.20
CA ILE A 218 4.79 -17.12 2.91
C ILE A 218 3.87 -16.06 2.32
N SER A 219 2.71 -16.46 1.80
CA SER A 219 1.68 -15.52 1.35
C SER A 219 0.47 -15.59 2.26
N ALA A 220 0.14 -14.49 2.93
CA ALA A 220 -0.84 -14.46 4.01
C ALA A 220 -1.87 -13.35 3.85
N LEU A 221 -3.01 -13.55 4.51
CA LEU A 221 -4.14 -12.62 4.58
C LEU A 221 -4.28 -12.08 5.99
N ILE A 222 -4.40 -10.76 6.13
CA ILE A 222 -4.71 -10.09 7.39
C ILE A 222 -5.91 -9.15 7.22
N ALA A 223 -6.70 -8.98 8.28
CA ALA A 223 -7.84 -8.07 8.28
C ALA A 223 -7.69 -7.02 9.40
N PRO A 224 -7.86 -5.71 9.09
CA PRO A 224 -7.47 -4.63 9.98
C PRO A 224 -8.49 -4.29 11.06
N GLY A 225 -9.67 -4.91 11.06
CA GLY A 225 -10.79 -4.50 11.88
C GLY A 225 -11.54 -3.29 11.33
N GLN A 226 -12.32 -2.65 12.19
CA GLN A 226 -13.09 -1.43 11.87
C GLN A 226 -12.25 -0.21 12.29
N VAL A 227 -11.46 0.30 11.35
CA VAL A 227 -10.44 1.34 11.62
C VAL A 227 -10.98 2.72 11.25
N GLU A 228 -10.78 3.70 12.13
CA GLU A 228 -11.15 5.11 11.90
C GLU A 228 -10.39 5.69 10.73
N THR A 229 -10.93 5.52 9.54
CA THR A 229 -10.36 5.95 8.27
C THR A 229 -11.44 6.57 7.40
N LYS A 230 -11.02 7.34 6.38
CA LYS A 230 -11.93 7.88 5.37
C LYS A 230 -12.77 6.77 4.70
N MET A 231 -12.19 5.59 4.45
CA MET A 231 -12.93 4.45 3.88
C MET A 231 -14.06 3.98 4.81
N LEU A 232 -13.84 3.96 6.13
CA LEU A 232 -14.88 3.59 7.09
C LEU A 232 -15.99 4.65 7.16
N GLU A 233 -15.64 5.94 7.06
CA GLU A 233 -16.61 7.04 6.98
C GLU A 233 -17.48 6.93 5.72
N GLU A 234 -16.84 6.72 4.56
CA GLU A 234 -17.50 6.54 3.26
C GLU A 234 -18.41 5.30 3.24
N SER A 235 -18.09 4.26 4.01
CA SER A 235 -18.96 3.09 4.17
C SER A 235 -20.25 3.35 4.93
N GLY A 236 -20.36 4.49 5.61
CA GLY A 236 -21.50 4.81 6.46
C GLY A 236 -21.56 4.04 7.79
N TYR A 237 -20.48 3.34 8.16
CA TYR A 237 -20.44 2.60 9.43
C TYR A 237 -20.60 3.53 10.64
N ARG A 238 -21.53 3.18 11.54
CA ARG A 238 -21.84 3.94 12.76
C ARG A 238 -21.72 3.10 14.04
N GLY A 239 -21.19 1.87 13.93
CA GLY A 239 -21.03 0.98 15.08
C GLY A 239 -19.97 1.46 16.07
N PRO A 240 -19.98 0.92 17.31
CA PRO A 240 -19.14 1.40 18.41
C PRO A 240 -17.69 0.88 18.37
N ASN A 241 -17.42 -0.23 17.70
CA ASN A 241 -16.14 -0.95 17.84
C ASN A 241 -15.10 -0.46 16.83
N LYS A 242 -14.78 0.84 16.86
CA LYS A 242 -13.73 1.42 16.03
C LYS A 242 -12.43 1.47 16.80
N ILE A 243 -11.33 1.22 16.08
CA ILE A 243 -9.97 1.39 16.58
C ILE A 243 -9.24 2.42 15.72
N THR A 244 -8.23 3.06 16.27
CA THR A 244 -7.40 4.00 15.54
C THR A 244 -6.53 3.28 14.51
N PRO A 245 -6.05 3.97 13.46
CA PRO A 245 -5.06 3.41 12.54
C PRO A 245 -3.80 2.90 13.23
N ASP A 246 -3.34 3.57 14.28
CA ASP A 246 -2.16 3.19 15.04
C ASP A 246 -2.36 1.89 15.83
N GLU A 247 -3.48 1.75 16.54
CA GLU A 247 -3.83 0.51 17.24
C GLU A 247 -3.93 -0.67 16.27
N SER A 248 -4.57 -0.44 15.12
CA SER A 248 -4.65 -1.46 14.06
C SER A 248 -3.24 -1.83 13.56
N ALA A 249 -2.40 -0.86 13.22
CA ALA A 249 -1.05 -1.09 12.70
C ALA A 249 -0.19 -1.89 13.69
N LYS A 250 -0.18 -1.52 14.97
CA LYS A 250 0.56 -2.22 16.02
C LYS A 250 0.13 -3.70 16.17
N SER A 251 -1.18 -3.94 16.11
CA SER A 251 -1.70 -5.31 16.18
C SER A 251 -1.38 -6.11 14.93
N LEU A 252 -1.50 -5.49 13.74
CA LEU A 252 -1.18 -6.14 12.48
C LEU A 252 0.31 -6.49 12.36
N ILE A 253 1.22 -5.63 12.81
CA ILE A 253 2.67 -5.93 12.82
C ILE A 253 2.95 -7.16 13.69
N LYS A 254 2.38 -7.25 14.89
CA LYS A 254 2.51 -8.44 15.76
C LYS A 254 2.00 -9.71 15.08
N ILE A 255 0.90 -9.62 14.32
CA ILE A 255 0.37 -10.73 13.54
C ILE A 255 1.36 -11.10 12.44
N ILE A 256 1.86 -10.12 11.66
CA ILE A 256 2.82 -10.33 10.58
C ILE A 256 4.09 -11.01 11.10
N ASP A 257 4.59 -10.58 12.25
CA ASP A 257 5.77 -11.19 12.89
C ASP A 257 5.54 -12.66 13.23
N SER A 258 4.34 -13.01 13.70
CA SER A 258 3.96 -14.37 14.12
C SER A 258 3.60 -15.31 12.97
N ILE A 259 3.34 -14.78 11.75
CA ILE A 259 2.94 -15.61 10.61
C ILE A 259 4.09 -16.53 10.18
N SER A 260 3.78 -17.82 10.14
CA SER A 260 4.63 -18.88 9.59
C SER A 260 3.81 -19.82 8.70
N GLN A 261 4.48 -20.66 7.92
CA GLN A 261 3.80 -21.68 7.12
C GLN A 261 3.00 -22.67 7.98
N GLU A 262 3.47 -22.93 9.20
CA GLU A 262 2.77 -23.77 10.17
C GLU A 262 1.46 -23.10 10.62
N VAL A 263 1.52 -21.83 10.99
CA VAL A 263 0.34 -21.01 11.37
C VAL A 263 -0.69 -21.02 10.26
N LEU A 264 -0.26 -20.75 9.01
CA LEU A 264 -1.18 -20.76 7.85
C LEU A 264 -1.81 -22.13 7.61
N THR A 265 -1.05 -23.20 7.73
CA THR A 265 -1.56 -24.57 7.58
C THR A 265 -2.62 -24.87 8.65
N LYS A 266 -2.33 -24.54 9.91
CA LYS A 266 -3.24 -24.73 11.04
C LYS A 266 -4.54 -23.95 10.88
N ASN A 267 -4.45 -22.74 10.32
CA ASN A 267 -5.60 -21.86 10.10
C ASN A 267 -6.35 -22.14 8.79
N GLY A 268 -5.93 -23.12 7.99
CA GLY A 268 -6.49 -23.40 6.66
C GLY A 268 -6.29 -22.26 5.68
N ASN A 269 -5.17 -21.52 5.77
CA ASN A 269 -4.81 -20.32 5.00
C ASN A 269 -5.83 -19.17 5.11
N LYS A 270 -6.67 -19.17 6.14
CA LYS A 270 -7.66 -18.14 6.39
C LYS A 270 -7.02 -16.84 6.89
N ALA A 271 -7.73 -15.73 6.70
CA ALA A 271 -7.29 -14.44 7.17
C ALA A 271 -7.26 -14.36 8.71
N ILE A 272 -6.22 -13.70 9.23
CA ILE A 272 -6.09 -13.40 10.66
C ILE A 272 -6.56 -11.95 10.88
N ASN A 273 -7.54 -11.79 11.75
CA ASN A 273 -8.08 -10.47 12.08
C ASN A 273 -7.17 -9.74 13.08
N VAL A 274 -7.30 -8.44 13.17
CA VAL A 274 -6.54 -7.56 14.09
C VAL A 274 -6.60 -8.00 15.55
N ASP A 275 -7.66 -8.67 15.97
CA ASP A 275 -7.84 -9.27 17.29
C ASP A 275 -7.31 -10.73 17.39
N GLN A 276 -6.51 -11.14 16.42
CA GLN A 276 -5.88 -12.46 16.28
C GLN A 276 -6.85 -13.63 16.00
N ARG A 277 -8.15 -13.36 15.86
CA ARG A 277 -9.10 -14.41 15.47
C ARG A 277 -8.94 -14.77 13.99
N VAL A 278 -9.11 -16.04 13.68
CA VAL A 278 -9.16 -16.52 12.30
C VAL A 278 -10.56 -16.25 11.75
N LEU A 279 -10.63 -15.52 10.64
CA LEU A 279 -11.91 -15.21 10.00
C LEU A 279 -12.42 -16.42 9.25
N PRO A 280 -13.73 -16.77 9.35
CA PRO A 280 -14.32 -17.80 8.50
C PRO A 280 -14.36 -17.32 7.04
N TRP A 281 -14.48 -18.29 6.11
CA TRP A 281 -14.69 -18.00 4.67
C TRP A 281 -16.06 -17.41 4.35
#